data_99fd55ad0ef2b6519a4c106e54a89830
#
_entry.id   99fd55ad0ef2b6519a4c106e54a89830
#
_cell.length_a   1.000
_cell.length_b   1.000
_cell.length_c   1.000
_cell.angle_alpha   90.00
_cell.angle_beta   90.00
_cell.angle_gamma   90.00
#
_symmetry.space_group_name_H-M   'P 1'
#
loop_
_entity.id
_entity.type
_entity.pdbx_description
1 polymer ?
#
loop_
_entity_poly.entity_id
_entity_poly.type
_entity_poly.pdbx_seq_one_letter_code
_entity_poly.pdbx_strand_id
1 'polypeptide(L)'
;MDAGANLQLMALADLCQWITLDRTPVALIAATVTAFGGPLSELPFVSAGFWEYIPTAADYTPLAMVQLGGAMEGLLSSLLGDGYRDLTLSSITGPCYFAVTLDAIALGRYFYSLEEKK
;
A
#
# COMPACT_ATOMS: atom_id res chain seq x y z
N MET A 1 -4.82 3.43 20.62
CA MET A 1 -5.71 3.57 19.44
C MET A 1 -5.71 2.24 18.69
N ASP A 2 -6.87 1.73 18.29
CA ASP A 2 -6.94 0.46 17.59
C ASP A 2 -6.54 0.61 16.10
N ALA A 3 -6.37 -0.51 15.40
CA ALA A 3 -5.93 -0.52 14.01
C ALA A 3 -6.89 0.22 13.08
N GLY A 4 -8.19 0.08 13.30
CA GLY A 4 -9.21 0.78 12.50
C GLY A 4 -9.15 2.28 12.67
N ALA A 5 -9.00 2.76 13.91
CA ALA A 5 -8.88 4.17 14.20
C ALA A 5 -7.59 4.75 13.62
N ASN A 6 -6.48 4.03 13.71
CA ASN A 6 -5.21 4.43 13.11
C ASN A 6 -5.34 4.55 11.58
N LEU A 7 -5.97 3.57 10.95
CA LEU A 7 -6.18 3.57 9.50
C LEU A 7 -7.01 4.77 9.06
N GLN A 8 -8.11 5.05 9.78
CA GLN A 8 -8.96 6.20 9.47
C GLN A 8 -8.21 7.52 9.62
N LEU A 9 -7.44 7.66 10.71
CA LEU A 9 -6.66 8.87 10.95
C LEU A 9 -5.61 9.08 9.85
N MET A 10 -4.91 8.03 9.47
CA MET A 10 -3.90 8.11 8.41
C MET A 10 -4.52 8.39 7.05
N ALA A 11 -5.67 7.78 6.74
CA ALA A 11 -6.38 8.05 5.49
C ALA A 11 -6.84 9.51 5.42
N LEU A 12 -7.31 10.06 6.53
CA LEU A 12 -7.70 11.47 6.59
C LEU A 12 -6.49 12.39 6.39
N ALA A 13 -5.36 12.06 7.05
CA ALA A 13 -4.12 12.81 6.88
C ALA A 13 -3.63 12.76 5.43
N ASP A 14 -3.75 11.59 4.77
CA ASP A 14 -3.37 11.41 3.37
C ASP A 14 -4.22 12.28 2.44
N LEU A 15 -5.53 12.36 2.69
CA LEU A 15 -6.41 13.24 1.91
C LEU A 15 -6.05 14.71 2.11
N CYS A 16 -5.74 15.10 3.34
CA CYS A 16 -5.27 16.46 3.63
C CYS A 16 -3.95 16.75 2.91
N GLN A 17 -3.04 15.80 2.87
CA GLN A 17 -1.79 15.91 2.14
C GLN A 17 -2.03 16.12 0.65
N TRP A 18 -2.94 15.33 0.06
CA TRP A 18 -3.30 15.48 -1.35
C TRP A 18 -3.86 16.87 -1.65
N ILE A 19 -4.79 17.34 -0.79
CA ILE A 19 -5.42 18.64 -0.97
C ILE A 19 -4.39 19.77 -0.89
N THR A 20 -3.40 19.66 0.01
CA THR A 20 -2.40 20.70 0.21
C THR A 20 -1.28 20.66 -0.80
N LEU A 21 -0.85 19.47 -1.26
CA LEU A 21 0.33 19.34 -2.11
C LEU A 21 0.02 19.31 -3.60
N ASP A 22 -1.06 18.70 -4.02
CA ASP A 22 -1.27 18.45 -5.45
C ASP A 22 -2.68 18.75 -5.95
N ARG A 23 -3.70 18.16 -5.36
CA ARG A 23 -5.12 18.28 -5.76
C ARG A 23 -5.45 17.78 -7.16
N THR A 24 -4.54 17.11 -7.85
CA THR A 24 -4.86 16.61 -9.19
C THR A 24 -5.48 15.22 -9.13
N PRO A 25 -6.42 14.90 -10.06
CA PRO A 25 -6.96 13.55 -10.13
C PRO A 25 -5.89 12.49 -10.42
N VAL A 26 -4.88 12.85 -11.22
CA VAL A 26 -3.79 11.93 -11.57
C VAL A 26 -3.01 11.52 -10.31
N ALA A 27 -2.66 12.50 -9.45
CA ALA A 27 -1.96 12.20 -8.21
C ALA A 27 -2.81 11.33 -7.28
N LEU A 28 -4.09 11.63 -7.17
CA LEU A 28 -5.01 10.85 -6.33
C LEU A 28 -5.12 9.41 -6.84
N ILE A 29 -5.27 9.22 -8.14
CA ILE A 29 -5.37 7.89 -8.74
C ILE A 29 -4.06 7.12 -8.54
N ALA A 30 -2.92 7.73 -8.83
CA ALA A 30 -1.62 7.09 -8.68
C ALA A 30 -1.37 6.69 -7.22
N ALA A 31 -1.64 7.59 -6.27
CA ALA A 31 -1.47 7.31 -4.86
C ALA A 31 -2.41 6.21 -4.38
N THR A 32 -3.65 6.19 -4.86
CA THR A 32 -4.63 5.15 -4.49
C THR A 32 -4.20 3.78 -5.04
N VAL A 33 -3.76 3.72 -6.29
CA VAL A 33 -3.25 2.47 -6.88
C VAL A 33 -2.06 1.95 -6.07
N THR A 34 -1.15 2.84 -5.70
CA THR A 34 0.03 2.45 -4.91
C THR A 34 -0.37 2.02 -3.48
N ALA A 35 -1.40 2.65 -2.91
CA ALA A 35 -1.89 2.29 -1.57
C ALA A 35 -2.41 0.86 -1.50
N PHE A 36 -2.96 0.35 -2.59
CA PHE A 36 -3.40 -1.05 -2.66
C PHE A 36 -2.33 -1.96 -3.24
N GLY A 37 -1.65 -1.54 -4.30
CA GLY A 37 -0.65 -2.35 -4.98
C GLY A 37 0.64 -2.53 -4.18
N GLY A 38 1.04 -1.51 -3.42
CA GLY A 38 2.25 -1.58 -2.59
C GLY A 38 2.20 -2.70 -1.57
N PRO A 39 1.18 -2.73 -0.69
CA PRO A 39 1.04 -3.83 0.26
C PRO A 39 0.92 -5.20 -0.42
N LEU A 40 0.16 -5.30 -1.51
CA LEU A 40 0.05 -6.56 -2.23
C LEU A 40 1.39 -7.02 -2.82
N SER A 41 2.23 -6.07 -3.25
CA SER A 41 3.56 -6.40 -3.78
C SER A 41 4.51 -6.92 -2.69
N GLU A 42 4.22 -6.68 -1.43
CA GLU A 42 5.01 -7.20 -0.31
C GLU A 42 4.74 -8.68 -0.04
N LEU A 43 3.59 -9.21 -0.47
CA LEU A 43 3.22 -10.59 -0.18
C LEU A 43 4.25 -11.63 -0.64
N PRO A 44 4.81 -11.57 -1.87
CA PRO A 44 5.86 -12.49 -2.26
C PRO A 44 7.10 -12.42 -1.38
N PHE A 45 7.48 -11.23 -0.95
CA PHE A 45 8.66 -11.04 -0.10
C PHE A 45 8.41 -11.59 1.30
N VAL A 46 7.22 -11.36 1.87
CA VAL A 46 6.84 -11.92 3.16
C VAL A 46 6.78 -13.45 3.09
N SER A 47 6.21 -13.99 2.01
CA SER A 47 6.12 -15.45 1.84
C SER A 47 7.49 -16.10 1.66
N ALA A 48 8.44 -15.39 1.05
CA ALA A 48 9.81 -15.88 0.87
C ALA A 48 10.68 -15.69 2.12
N GLY A 49 10.18 -15.03 3.16
CA GLY A 49 10.89 -14.84 4.42
C GLY A 49 11.88 -13.70 4.41
N PHE A 50 11.80 -12.77 3.44
CA PHE A 50 12.69 -11.62 3.41
C PHE A 50 12.45 -10.67 4.59
N TRP A 51 11.18 -10.50 4.98
CA TRP A 51 10.82 -9.77 6.20
C TRP A 51 9.44 -10.20 6.69
N GLU A 52 9.13 -9.82 7.91
CA GLU A 52 7.80 -10.00 8.48
C GLU A 52 7.51 -8.83 9.40
N TYR A 53 6.22 -8.54 9.60
CA TYR A 53 5.82 -7.48 10.52
C TYR A 53 5.86 -8.02 11.96
N ILE A 54 6.25 -7.17 12.89
CA ILE A 54 6.17 -7.52 14.31
C ILE A 54 4.69 -7.75 14.70
N PRO A 55 4.41 -8.58 15.71
CA PRO A 55 3.01 -8.93 16.03
C PRO A 55 2.10 -7.74 16.28
N THR A 56 2.62 -6.64 16.82
CA THR A 56 1.83 -5.42 17.08
C THR A 56 1.49 -4.66 15.82
N ALA A 57 2.23 -4.84 14.73
CA ALA A 57 1.99 -4.19 13.44
C ALA A 57 1.30 -5.10 12.43
N ALA A 58 1.41 -6.42 12.57
CA ALA A 58 0.82 -7.41 11.68
C ALA A 58 -0.66 -7.59 12.05
N ASP A 59 -1.51 -6.67 11.59
CA ASP A 59 -2.88 -6.57 12.06
C ASP A 59 -3.95 -6.97 11.05
N TYR A 60 -3.57 -7.45 9.85
CA TYR A 60 -4.54 -8.00 8.93
C TYR A 60 -3.93 -9.02 7.95
N THR A 61 -4.81 -9.90 7.45
CA THR A 61 -4.45 -10.93 6.48
C THR A 61 -5.23 -10.66 5.20
N PRO A 62 -4.59 -10.04 4.17
CA PRO A 62 -5.32 -9.55 3.00
C PRO A 62 -5.96 -10.65 2.16
N LEU A 63 -5.42 -11.87 2.20
CA LEU A 63 -5.91 -12.98 1.38
C LEU A 63 -6.78 -13.98 2.14
N ALA A 64 -7.00 -13.77 3.45
CA ALA A 64 -7.73 -14.71 4.29
C ALA A 64 -9.18 -14.91 3.84
N MET A 65 -9.82 -13.84 3.37
CA MET A 65 -11.24 -13.84 2.97
C MET A 65 -11.44 -13.99 1.46
N VAL A 66 -10.35 -14.11 0.70
CA VAL A 66 -10.44 -14.18 -0.77
C VAL A 66 -10.89 -15.58 -1.17
N GLN A 67 -12.00 -15.65 -1.92
CA GLN A 67 -12.51 -16.89 -2.50
C GLN A 67 -12.33 -16.82 -4.01
N LEU A 68 -11.34 -17.52 -4.51
CA LEU A 68 -11.01 -17.55 -5.93
C LEU A 68 -11.33 -18.94 -6.48
N GLY A 69 -11.51 -19.04 -7.80
CA GLY A 69 -11.67 -20.31 -8.47
C GLY A 69 -10.41 -21.16 -8.35
N GLY A 70 -10.53 -22.49 -8.52
CA GLY A 70 -9.46 -23.44 -8.30
C GLY A 70 -8.16 -23.11 -9.03
N ALA A 71 -8.24 -22.55 -10.26
CA ALA A 71 -7.05 -22.16 -11.02
C ALA A 71 -6.29 -21.02 -10.35
N MET A 72 -7.02 -20.03 -9.82
CA MET A 72 -6.39 -18.89 -9.12
C MET A 72 -5.83 -19.31 -7.76
N GLU A 73 -6.52 -20.18 -7.04
CA GLU A 73 -6.01 -20.72 -5.78
C GLU A 73 -4.73 -21.52 -6.02
N GLY A 74 -4.67 -22.31 -7.08
CA GLY A 74 -3.47 -23.03 -7.46
C GLY A 74 -2.32 -22.10 -7.81
N LEU A 75 -2.61 -20.98 -8.51
CA LEU A 75 -1.62 -19.99 -8.84
C LEU A 75 -1.07 -19.31 -7.60
N LEU A 76 -1.93 -18.88 -6.69
CA LEU A 76 -1.52 -18.24 -5.43
C LEU A 76 -0.70 -19.19 -4.56
N SER A 77 -1.12 -20.44 -4.45
CA SER A 77 -0.38 -21.47 -3.71
C SER A 77 1.01 -21.70 -4.33
N SER A 78 1.09 -21.69 -5.66
CA SER A 78 2.34 -21.84 -6.38
C SER A 78 3.30 -20.65 -6.18
N LEU A 79 2.76 -19.43 -6.17
CA LEU A 79 3.57 -18.21 -6.05
C LEU A 79 3.91 -17.85 -4.61
N LEU A 80 2.97 -18.06 -3.69
CA LEU A 80 3.08 -17.59 -2.30
C LEU A 80 3.18 -18.73 -1.27
N GLY A 81 3.06 -19.99 -1.71
CA GLY A 81 3.05 -21.14 -0.82
C GLY A 81 1.64 -21.47 -0.32
N ASP A 82 1.48 -22.65 0.28
CA ASP A 82 0.18 -23.14 0.73
C ASP A 82 -0.43 -22.30 1.87
N GLY A 83 0.42 -21.59 2.62
CA GLY A 83 -0.01 -20.71 3.70
C GLY A 83 -0.32 -19.28 3.28
N TYR A 84 -0.60 -19.03 2.01
CA TYR A 84 -0.78 -17.66 1.51
C TYR A 84 -1.92 -16.92 2.22
N ARG A 85 -2.93 -17.63 2.70
CA ARG A 85 -4.06 -17.01 3.40
C ARG A 85 -3.67 -16.47 4.78
N ASP A 86 -2.60 -16.98 5.36
CA ASP A 86 -2.11 -16.59 6.68
C ASP A 86 -1.06 -15.47 6.63
N LEU A 87 -0.66 -15.05 5.43
CA LEU A 87 0.30 -13.95 5.29
C LEU A 87 -0.28 -12.66 5.87
N THR A 88 0.48 -12.02 6.74
CA THR A 88 0.04 -10.82 7.47
C THR A 88 0.77 -9.57 6.99
N LEU A 89 0.02 -8.48 6.92
CA LEU A 89 0.53 -7.16 6.59
C LEU A 89 0.06 -6.17 7.66
N SER A 90 0.62 -4.97 7.62
CA SER A 90 0.18 -3.88 8.49
C SER A 90 -0.87 -3.03 7.79
N SER A 91 -1.96 -2.70 8.48
CA SER A 91 -3.03 -1.86 7.95
C SER A 91 -2.55 -0.44 7.62
N ILE A 92 -1.48 0.03 8.27
CA ILE A 92 -0.94 1.37 8.02
C ILE A 92 -0.07 1.43 6.76
N THR A 93 0.27 0.27 6.17
CA THR A 93 1.13 0.22 4.98
C THR A 93 0.48 0.92 3.78
N GLY A 94 -0.82 0.71 3.56
CA GLY A 94 -1.56 1.38 2.47
C GLY A 94 -1.46 2.89 2.54
N PRO A 95 -1.87 3.53 3.64
CA PRO A 95 -1.72 4.96 3.81
C PRO A 95 -0.28 5.45 3.67
N CYS A 96 0.71 4.68 4.13
CA CYS A 96 2.12 5.04 3.96
C CYS A 96 2.52 5.09 2.47
N TYR A 97 2.10 4.10 1.68
CA TYR A 97 2.35 4.11 0.23
C TYR A 97 1.68 5.28 -0.46
N PHE A 98 0.46 5.62 -0.03
CA PHE A 98 -0.26 6.79 -0.54
C PHE A 98 0.55 8.06 -0.30
N ALA A 99 0.98 8.28 0.95
CA ALA A 99 1.74 9.47 1.34
C ALA A 99 3.06 9.58 0.58
N VAL A 100 3.82 8.49 0.48
CA VAL A 100 5.11 8.45 -0.22
C VAL A 100 4.91 8.76 -1.71
N THR A 101 3.86 8.23 -2.32
CA THR A 101 3.56 8.48 -3.74
C THR A 101 3.26 9.96 -3.97
N LEU A 102 2.47 10.59 -3.10
CA LEU A 102 2.19 12.03 -3.19
C LEU A 102 3.46 12.86 -3.03
N ASP A 103 4.30 12.50 -2.07
CA ASP A 103 5.58 13.19 -1.87
C ASP A 103 6.46 13.09 -3.11
N ALA A 104 6.54 11.91 -3.71
CA ALA A 104 7.33 11.68 -4.92
C ALA A 104 6.81 12.51 -6.09
N ILE A 105 5.49 12.57 -6.27
CA ILE A 105 4.87 13.36 -7.33
C ILE A 105 5.12 14.85 -7.10
N ALA A 106 4.95 15.34 -5.87
CA ALA A 106 5.18 16.73 -5.52
C ALA A 106 6.64 17.14 -5.78
N LEU A 107 7.59 16.30 -5.38
CA LEU A 107 9.00 16.53 -5.64
C LEU A 107 9.31 16.52 -7.14
N GLY A 108 8.74 15.58 -7.89
CA GLY A 108 8.94 15.50 -9.33
C GLY A 108 8.45 16.76 -10.04
N ARG A 109 7.28 17.25 -9.65
CA ARG A 109 6.73 18.49 -10.21
C ARG A 109 7.58 19.69 -9.85
N TYR A 110 8.10 19.71 -8.62
CA TYR A 110 9.00 20.80 -8.19
C TYR A 110 10.27 20.82 -9.03
N PHE A 111 10.93 19.69 -9.20
CA PHE A 111 12.15 19.61 -9.99
C PHE A 111 11.90 19.94 -11.47
N TYR A 112 10.76 19.47 -12.00
CA TYR A 112 10.38 19.80 -13.38
C TYR A 112 10.20 21.31 -13.56
N SER A 113 9.59 21.98 -12.58
CA SER A 113 9.40 23.43 -12.64
C SER A 113 10.74 24.19 -12.62
N LEU A 114 11.76 23.64 -11.93
CA LEU A 114 13.10 24.23 -11.93
C LEU A 114 13.75 24.09 -13.31
N GLU A 115 13.55 22.96 -14.00
CA GLU A 115 14.08 22.77 -15.35
C GLU A 115 13.48 23.76 -16.33
N GLU A 116 12.19 24.03 -16.24
CA GLU A 116 11.51 24.97 -17.13
C GLU A 116 12.00 26.40 -16.97
N LYS A 117 12.60 26.75 -15.84
CA LYS A 117 13.11 28.08 -15.54
C LYS A 117 14.55 28.32 -16.01
N LYS A 118 15.20 27.28 -16.52
CA LYS A 118 16.60 27.40 -17.01
C LYS A 118 16.68 28.01 -18.39
#